data_d6b515813ddde68b67136b112e2da4e3
#
_entry.id   d6b515813ddde68b67136b112e2da4e3
#
_cell.length_a   1.000
_cell.length_b   1.000
_cell.length_c   1.000
_cell.angle_alpha   90.00
_cell.angle_beta   90.00
_cell.angle_gamma   90.00
#
_symmetry.space_group_name_H-M   'P 1'
#
loop_
_entity.id
_entity.type
_entity.pdbx_description
1 polymer ?
#
loop_
_entity_poly.entity_id
_entity_poly.type
_entity_poly.pdbx_seq_one_letter_code
_entity_poly.pdbx_strand_id
1 'polypeptide(L)'
;NGVSVPLADNWVLTPQEQVSIQVATDAYNATINSIVSSNPNIVLGDINGLLTEVTTGAVFDGYTMTSSLVTGGFFSLDGVHPTSRGYALAANTILTAMDAGFGSNFTTATNGLAIAGDYPTNYSPALR
;
A
#
# COMPACT_ATOMS: atom_id res chain seq x y z
N ASN A 1 -30.40 -1.76 -11.73
CA ASN A 1 -29.34 -0.86 -12.17
C ASN A 1 -27.99 -1.58 -12.08
N GLY A 2 -27.10 -1.29 -13.01
CA GLY A 2 -25.77 -1.89 -13.07
C GLY A 2 -25.68 -3.27 -13.73
N VAL A 3 -26.80 -3.91 -14.04
CA VAL A 3 -26.85 -5.19 -14.75
C VAL A 3 -27.61 -5.04 -16.08
N SER A 4 -28.90 -4.74 -16.02
CA SER A 4 -29.74 -4.58 -17.20
C SER A 4 -29.83 -3.13 -17.69
N VAL A 5 -29.60 -2.18 -16.80
CA VAL A 5 -29.56 -0.75 -17.08
C VAL A 5 -28.18 -0.24 -16.66
N PRO A 6 -27.38 0.35 -17.57
CA PRO A 6 -26.10 0.94 -17.23
C PRO A 6 -26.24 1.98 -16.12
N LEU A 7 -25.22 2.07 -15.25
CA LEU A 7 -25.11 3.17 -14.31
C LEU A 7 -24.81 4.47 -15.08
N ALA A 8 -25.35 5.57 -14.59
CA ALA A 8 -25.00 6.89 -15.12
C ALA A 8 -23.55 7.23 -14.77
N ASP A 9 -22.93 8.08 -15.57
CA ASP A 9 -21.55 8.50 -15.48
C ASP A 9 -21.14 8.99 -14.08
N ASN A 10 -22.01 9.74 -13.43
CA ASN A 10 -21.78 10.26 -12.07
C ASN A 10 -21.77 9.16 -10.96
N TRP A 11 -21.98 7.90 -11.30
CA TRP A 11 -21.94 6.77 -10.35
C TRP A 11 -20.78 5.81 -10.61
N VAL A 12 -19.99 6.05 -11.64
CA VAL A 12 -18.90 5.16 -12.06
C VAL A 12 -17.67 5.99 -12.43
N LEU A 13 -16.50 5.39 -12.27
CA LEU A 13 -15.26 5.94 -12.76
C LEU A 13 -15.04 5.41 -14.19
N THR A 14 -15.22 6.27 -15.19
CA THR A 14 -15.08 5.89 -16.59
C THR A 14 -13.63 5.53 -16.95
N PRO A 15 -13.37 4.74 -18.01
CA PRO A 15 -12.01 4.46 -18.44
C PRO A 15 -11.18 5.71 -18.74
N GLN A 16 -11.80 6.77 -19.27
CA GLN A 16 -11.14 8.04 -19.57
C GLN A 16 -10.71 8.76 -18.28
N GLU A 17 -11.55 8.75 -17.25
CA GLU A 17 -11.22 9.31 -15.94
C GLU A 17 -10.12 8.53 -15.26
N GLN A 18 -10.15 7.19 -15.33
CA GLN A 18 -9.08 6.32 -14.83
C GLN A 18 -7.74 6.64 -15.48
N VAL A 19 -7.70 6.82 -16.80
CA VAL A 19 -6.48 7.24 -17.52
C VAL A 19 -6.02 8.62 -17.06
N SER A 20 -6.92 9.57 -16.88
CA SER A 20 -6.58 10.91 -16.41
C SER A 20 -5.98 10.90 -15.00
N ILE A 21 -6.54 10.08 -14.10
CA ILE A 21 -6.02 9.88 -12.75
C ILE A 21 -4.63 9.23 -12.82
N GLN A 22 -4.44 8.20 -13.63
CA GLN A 22 -3.14 7.54 -13.78
C GLN A 22 -2.06 8.50 -14.28
N VAL A 23 -2.35 9.29 -15.32
CA VAL A 23 -1.43 10.31 -15.86
C VAL A 23 -1.03 11.32 -14.77
N ALA A 24 -1.98 11.79 -13.96
CA ALA A 24 -1.71 12.71 -12.87
C ALA A 24 -0.84 12.05 -11.78
N THR A 25 -1.15 10.81 -11.41
CA THR A 25 -0.40 10.04 -10.42
C THR A 25 1.04 9.81 -10.86
N ASP A 26 1.25 9.44 -12.12
CA ASP A 26 2.59 9.23 -12.70
C ASP A 26 3.39 10.53 -12.70
N ALA A 27 2.77 11.66 -13.04
CA ALA A 27 3.42 12.97 -13.01
C ALA A 27 3.83 13.39 -11.59
N TYR A 28 2.98 13.14 -10.59
CA TYR A 28 3.32 13.39 -9.18
C TYR A 28 4.48 12.51 -8.72
N ASN A 29 4.45 11.21 -9.01
CA ASN A 29 5.52 10.29 -8.64
C ASN A 29 6.84 10.64 -9.35
N ALA A 30 6.80 11.05 -10.62
CA ALA A 30 7.98 11.53 -11.32
C ALA A 30 8.59 12.78 -10.66
N THR A 31 7.74 13.72 -10.22
CA THR A 31 8.18 14.92 -9.49
C THR A 31 8.81 14.56 -8.15
N ILE A 32 8.17 13.69 -7.36
CA ILE A 32 8.69 13.20 -6.08
C ILE A 32 10.05 12.53 -6.28
N ASN A 33 10.17 11.62 -7.25
CA ASN A 33 11.43 10.93 -7.57
C ASN A 33 12.54 11.92 -7.97
N SER A 34 12.22 12.96 -8.74
CA SER A 34 13.17 14.00 -9.11
C SER A 34 13.70 14.77 -7.89
N ILE A 35 12.81 15.12 -6.95
CA ILE A 35 13.18 15.80 -5.71
C ILE A 35 14.08 14.92 -4.84
N VAL A 36 13.69 13.66 -4.64
CA VAL A 36 14.47 12.68 -3.85
C VAL A 36 15.85 12.48 -4.46
N SER A 37 15.93 12.29 -5.78
CA SER A 37 17.20 12.07 -6.48
C SER A 37 18.15 13.27 -6.42
N SER A 38 17.62 14.46 -6.24
CA SER A 38 18.40 15.70 -6.18
C SER A 38 18.80 16.12 -4.76
N ASN A 39 18.30 15.45 -3.73
CA ASN A 39 18.54 15.85 -2.34
C ASN A 39 18.90 14.64 -1.45
N PRO A 40 20.16 14.51 -1.01
CA PRO A 40 20.61 13.37 -0.19
C PRO A 40 20.00 13.33 1.22
N ASN A 41 19.30 14.38 1.63
CA ASN A 41 18.63 14.44 2.94
C ASN A 41 17.17 13.96 2.88
N ILE A 42 16.73 13.45 1.73
CA ILE A 42 15.37 12.94 1.52
C ILE A 42 15.44 11.49 1.04
N VAL A 43 14.58 10.65 1.59
CA VAL A 43 14.44 9.24 1.21
C VAL A 43 13.02 8.97 0.78
N LEU A 44 12.84 8.16 -0.25
CA LEU A 44 11.54 7.73 -0.73
C LEU A 44 11.03 6.53 0.07
N GLY A 45 9.93 6.69 0.78
CA GLY A 45 9.10 5.58 1.23
C GLY A 45 8.08 5.25 0.13
N ASP A 46 8.37 4.26 -0.71
CA ASP A 46 7.56 3.96 -1.91
C ASP A 46 6.26 3.22 -1.57
N ILE A 47 5.29 3.94 -1.05
CA ILE A 47 3.95 3.40 -0.76
C ILE A 47 3.19 3.11 -2.07
N ASN A 48 3.45 3.85 -3.15
CA ASN A 48 2.82 3.56 -4.45
C ASN A 48 3.29 2.20 -5.00
N GLY A 49 4.58 1.89 -4.87
CA GLY A 49 5.13 0.57 -5.20
C GLY A 49 4.52 -0.53 -4.34
N LEU A 50 4.42 -0.32 -3.02
CA LEU A 50 3.75 -1.26 -2.12
C LEU A 50 2.30 -1.52 -2.54
N LEU A 51 1.52 -0.48 -2.84
CA LEU A 51 0.13 -0.64 -3.27
C LEU A 51 0.03 -1.41 -4.59
N THR A 52 0.98 -1.23 -5.50
CA THR A 52 1.08 -2.00 -6.75
C THR A 52 1.37 -3.48 -6.45
N GLU A 53 2.31 -3.77 -5.54
CA GLU A 53 2.62 -5.14 -5.12
C GLU A 53 1.40 -5.82 -4.49
N VAL A 54 0.64 -5.12 -3.66
CA VAL A 54 -0.59 -5.62 -3.03
C VAL A 54 -1.64 -6.04 -4.08
N THR A 55 -1.64 -5.50 -5.29
CA THR A 55 -2.58 -5.95 -6.34
C THR A 55 -2.33 -7.40 -6.78
N THR A 56 -1.10 -7.86 -6.71
CA THR A 56 -0.67 -9.22 -7.11
C THR A 56 -0.36 -10.13 -5.92
N GLY A 57 -0.10 -9.56 -4.77
CA GLY A 57 0.16 -10.25 -3.52
C GLY A 57 1.49 -9.84 -2.89
N ALA A 58 1.44 -8.94 -1.88
CA ALA A 58 2.57 -8.58 -1.05
C ALA A 58 2.77 -9.63 0.05
N VAL A 59 4.00 -10.10 0.24
CA VAL A 59 4.32 -11.06 1.30
C VAL A 59 4.85 -10.33 2.53
N PHE A 60 4.20 -10.56 3.67
CA PHE A 60 4.59 -10.01 4.96
C PHE A 60 4.65 -11.13 6.00
N ASP A 61 5.86 -11.53 6.41
CA ASP A 61 6.12 -12.63 7.38
C ASP A 61 5.35 -13.92 7.06
N GLY A 62 5.33 -14.32 5.78
CA GLY A 62 4.63 -15.51 5.31
C GLY A 62 3.12 -15.35 5.11
N TYR A 63 2.55 -14.17 5.37
CA TYR A 63 1.18 -13.85 4.98
C TYR A 63 1.17 -13.18 3.61
N THR A 64 0.36 -13.69 2.69
CA THR A 64 0.11 -13.00 1.41
C THR A 64 -1.05 -12.04 1.59
N MET A 65 -0.78 -10.75 1.37
CA MET A 65 -1.75 -9.67 1.48
C MET A 65 -2.09 -9.16 0.09
N THR A 66 -3.38 -9.07 -0.22
CA THR A 66 -3.86 -8.60 -1.52
C THR A 66 -4.85 -7.44 -1.39
N SER A 67 -5.16 -6.79 -2.52
CA SER A 67 -6.17 -5.75 -2.60
C SER A 67 -7.62 -6.29 -2.63
N SER A 68 -7.83 -7.61 -2.59
CA SER A 68 -9.17 -8.20 -2.61
C SER A 68 -9.99 -7.69 -1.43
N LEU A 69 -11.15 -7.10 -1.73
CA LEU A 69 -12.05 -6.57 -0.70
C LEU A 69 -12.45 -7.70 0.26
N VAL A 70 -12.47 -7.40 1.55
CA VAL A 70 -12.81 -8.32 2.66
C VAL A 70 -11.74 -9.38 2.91
N THR A 71 -11.29 -10.12 1.91
CA THR A 71 -10.45 -11.34 2.08
C THR A 71 -8.96 -11.10 1.85
N GLY A 72 -8.58 -9.99 1.20
CA GLY A 72 -7.19 -9.72 0.82
C GLY A 72 -6.26 -9.35 1.99
N GLY A 73 -6.83 -8.93 3.10
CA GLY A 73 -6.10 -8.65 4.34
C GLY A 73 -5.39 -7.29 4.38
N PHE A 74 -5.10 -6.65 3.24
CA PHE A 74 -4.46 -5.33 3.25
C PHE A 74 -5.45 -4.21 3.56
N PHE A 75 -6.60 -4.16 2.88
CA PHE A 75 -7.61 -3.14 3.12
C PHE A 75 -8.66 -3.56 4.14
N SER A 76 -9.14 -2.61 4.91
CA SER A 76 -10.29 -2.76 5.81
C SER A 76 -11.59 -2.93 5.01
N LEU A 77 -12.71 -3.12 5.71
CA LEU A 77 -14.02 -3.35 5.07
C LEU A 77 -14.54 -2.16 4.27
N ASP A 78 -13.98 -0.96 4.46
CA ASP A 78 -14.32 0.22 3.67
C ASP A 78 -13.62 0.26 2.30
N GLY A 79 -12.64 -0.63 2.07
CA GLY A 79 -11.90 -0.74 0.82
C GLY A 79 -10.93 0.40 0.54
N VAL A 80 -10.70 1.28 1.51
CA VAL A 80 -9.84 2.48 1.37
C VAL A 80 -8.71 2.46 2.40
N HIS A 81 -9.05 2.34 3.68
CA HIS A 81 -8.05 2.32 4.75
C HIS A 81 -7.43 0.92 4.88
N PRO A 82 -6.12 0.82 5.08
CA PRO A 82 -5.49 -0.44 5.42
C PRO A 82 -6.03 -1.03 6.73
N THR A 83 -5.95 -2.34 6.88
CA THR A 83 -6.10 -3.01 8.16
C THR A 83 -4.93 -2.67 9.09
N SER A 84 -4.99 -3.07 10.36
CA SER A 84 -3.84 -2.91 11.26
C SER A 84 -2.58 -3.58 10.69
N ARG A 85 -2.72 -4.77 10.08
CA ARG A 85 -1.60 -5.46 9.41
C ARG A 85 -1.15 -4.73 8.15
N GLY A 86 -2.07 -4.16 7.37
CA GLY A 86 -1.74 -3.33 6.22
C GLY A 86 -0.93 -2.08 6.59
N TYR A 87 -1.31 -1.41 7.68
CA TYR A 87 -0.54 -0.31 8.22
C TYR A 87 0.84 -0.74 8.74
N ALA A 88 0.94 -1.90 9.39
CA ALA A 88 2.23 -2.43 9.84
C ALA A 88 3.18 -2.70 8.65
N LEU A 89 2.68 -3.27 7.56
CA LEU A 89 3.46 -3.46 6.34
C LEU A 89 3.89 -2.12 5.73
N ALA A 90 3.00 -1.14 5.65
CA ALA A 90 3.34 0.21 5.17
C ALA A 90 4.40 0.89 6.05
N ALA A 91 4.29 0.75 7.38
CA ALA A 91 5.29 1.26 8.31
C ALA A 91 6.66 0.60 8.09
N ASN A 92 6.72 -0.73 7.92
CA ASN A 92 7.96 -1.44 7.64
C ASN A 92 8.59 -1.00 6.31
N THR A 93 7.79 -0.73 5.29
CA THR A 93 8.28 -0.18 4.01
C THR A 93 8.99 1.16 4.21
N ILE A 94 8.42 2.05 5.01
CA ILE A 94 9.03 3.35 5.33
C ILE A 94 10.30 3.16 6.17
N LEU A 95 10.27 2.33 7.22
CA LEU A 95 11.42 2.09 8.10
C LEU A 95 12.59 1.45 7.35
N THR A 96 12.30 0.53 6.43
CA THR A 96 13.33 -0.08 5.56
C THR A 96 13.96 0.96 4.62
N ALA A 97 13.15 1.87 4.07
CA ALA A 97 13.66 2.97 3.26
C ALA A 97 14.55 3.92 4.08
N MET A 98 14.19 4.19 5.33
CA MET A 98 15.02 5.00 6.26
C MET A 98 16.37 4.33 6.54
N ASP A 99 16.40 3.01 6.74
CA ASP A 99 17.65 2.27 6.90
C ASP A 99 18.54 2.41 5.67
N ALA A 100 17.98 2.22 4.50
CA ALA A 100 18.72 2.31 3.24
C ALA A 100 19.26 3.72 2.95
N GLY A 101 18.52 4.76 3.30
CA GLY A 101 18.88 6.13 2.95
C GLY A 101 19.63 6.89 4.06
N PHE A 102 19.35 6.59 5.30
CA PHE A 102 19.93 7.32 6.44
C PHE A 102 20.88 6.48 7.29
N GLY A 103 21.03 5.17 6.99
CA GLY A 103 21.87 4.27 7.77
C GLY A 103 21.33 4.00 9.17
N SER A 104 20.02 4.10 9.37
CA SER A 104 19.37 3.62 10.58
C SER A 104 19.45 2.08 10.66
N ASN A 105 18.91 1.47 11.69
CA ASN A 105 19.07 0.02 11.91
C ASN A 105 17.75 -0.69 12.27
N PHE A 106 16.62 -0.17 11.83
CA PHE A 106 15.30 -0.76 12.11
C PHE A 106 15.19 -2.22 11.67
N THR A 107 15.74 -2.55 10.49
CA THR A 107 15.70 -3.91 9.94
C THR A 107 16.55 -4.93 10.72
N THR A 108 17.50 -4.46 11.52
CA THR A 108 18.43 -5.33 12.30
C THR A 108 18.24 -5.21 13.81
N ALA A 109 17.55 -4.18 14.27
CA ALA A 109 17.27 -3.96 15.69
C ALA A 109 16.22 -4.95 16.21
N THR A 110 16.34 -5.35 17.46
CA THR A 110 15.29 -6.13 18.13
C THR A 110 14.00 -5.32 18.21
N ASN A 111 12.91 -5.86 17.69
CA ASN A 111 11.60 -5.19 17.57
C ASN A 111 11.66 -3.88 16.75
N GLY A 112 12.59 -3.77 15.83
CA GLY A 112 12.73 -2.58 15.00
C GLY A 112 11.68 -2.51 13.88
N LEU A 113 11.20 -3.67 13.41
CA LEU A 113 10.09 -3.78 12.46
C LEU A 113 8.87 -4.43 13.11
N ALA A 114 7.70 -4.11 12.59
CA ALA A 114 6.46 -4.76 12.97
C ALA A 114 6.44 -6.22 12.47
N ILE A 115 5.84 -7.12 13.25
CA ILE A 115 5.66 -8.53 12.91
C ILE A 115 4.21 -8.76 12.50
N ALA A 116 3.97 -9.34 11.32
CA ALA A 116 2.62 -9.49 10.76
C ALA A 116 1.62 -10.20 11.69
N GLY A 117 2.10 -11.18 12.47
CA GLY A 117 1.27 -11.95 13.39
C GLY A 117 0.68 -11.15 14.54
N ASP A 118 1.30 -10.01 14.90
CA ASP A 118 0.87 -9.16 16.01
C ASP A 118 -0.28 -8.19 15.63
N TYR A 119 -0.56 -8.08 14.34
CA TYR A 119 -1.54 -7.13 13.82
C TYR A 119 -2.71 -7.86 13.16
N PRO A 120 -3.96 -7.61 13.59
CA PRO A 120 -5.13 -8.21 12.96
C PRO A 120 -5.42 -7.62 11.59
N THR A 121 -6.12 -8.40 10.78
CA THR A 121 -6.83 -7.96 9.57
C THR A 121 -8.33 -7.79 9.88
N ASN A 122 -9.19 -7.86 8.86
CA ASN A 122 -10.64 -7.87 9.05
C ASN A 122 -11.16 -9.10 9.84
N TYR A 123 -10.32 -10.13 9.95
CA TYR A 123 -10.62 -11.35 10.67
C TYR A 123 -9.65 -11.57 11.82
N SER A 124 -10.11 -12.27 12.86
CA SER A 124 -9.22 -12.73 13.92
C SER A 124 -8.11 -13.62 13.34
N PRO A 125 -6.85 -13.45 13.77
CA PRO A 125 -5.76 -14.34 13.37
C PRO A 125 -6.00 -15.81 13.75
N ALA A 126 -6.94 -16.06 14.68
CA ALA A 126 -7.35 -17.41 15.06
C ALA A 126 -8.31 -18.08 14.05
N LEU A 127 -8.85 -17.32 13.10
CA LEU A 127 -9.65 -17.86 11.99
C LEU A 127 -8.70 -18.17 10.82
N ARG A 128 -8.03 -19.29 10.92
CA ARG A 128 -7.17 -19.87 9.86
C ARG A 128 -7.88 -21.05 9.22
#